data_f22fba464c362bea70847dae58759f50
#
_entry.id   f22fba464c362bea70847dae58759f50
#
_cell.length_a   1.000
_cell.length_b   1.000
_cell.length_c   1.000
_cell.angle_alpha   90.00
_cell.angle_beta   90.00
_cell.angle_gamma   90.00
#
_symmetry.space_group_name_H-M   'P 1'
#
loop_
_entity.id
_entity.type
_entity.pdbx_description
1 polymer ?
#
loop_
_entity_poly.entity_id
_entity_poly.type
_entity_poly.pdbx_seq_one_letter_code
_entity_poly.pdbx_strand_id
1 'polypeptide(L)'
;DVVSVIGASGSGKSTMLRCVNLLETPTGGSILYHGEDITDPKINVPAYRSKVGMVFQSFNLFNNMTVLENCMVGQIKVAGRKKEEAEEKAMAYLKKVDMDAYINAKPRQLSGGQKQRVAIARALAMEPEILLFDEPTSALDPQMVGEVLNIMRQLAQEGLTMIVVTHEMAFARDISSHVIFMSDGVIEEEGTAKEVFLEPKSEKTKEFLSRFRGIEGEV
;
A
#
# COMPACT_ATOMS: atom_id res chain seq x y z
N ASP A 1 -7.82 3.25 10.15
CA ASP A 1 -6.66 2.58 10.81
C ASP A 1 -5.50 2.42 9.84
N VAL A 2 -4.28 2.62 10.33
CA VAL A 2 -3.06 2.39 9.56
C VAL A 2 -2.19 1.40 10.30
N VAL A 3 -1.90 0.27 9.65
CA VAL A 3 -0.98 -0.76 10.15
C VAL A 3 0.29 -0.70 9.33
N SER A 4 1.44 -0.40 9.96
CA SER A 4 2.73 -0.48 9.28
C SER A 4 3.45 -1.79 9.62
N VAL A 5 3.99 -2.42 8.58
CA VAL A 5 4.81 -3.64 8.70
C VAL A 5 6.25 -3.28 8.37
N ILE A 6 7.12 -3.38 9.36
CA ILE A 6 8.55 -3.03 9.27
C ILE A 6 9.43 -4.26 9.51
N GLY A 7 10.69 -4.19 9.13
CA GLY A 7 11.66 -5.27 9.32
C GLY A 7 12.70 -5.32 8.21
N ALA A 8 13.72 -6.14 8.38
CA ALA A 8 14.80 -6.29 7.41
C ALA A 8 14.30 -6.82 6.05
N SER A 9 15.08 -6.60 4.99
CA SER A 9 14.81 -7.23 3.69
C SER A 9 14.83 -8.75 3.83
N GLY A 10 13.88 -9.43 3.18
CA GLY A 10 13.73 -10.89 3.25
C GLY A 10 13.02 -11.41 4.51
N SER A 11 12.54 -10.55 5.43
CA SER A 11 11.82 -11.01 6.63
C SER A 11 10.37 -11.48 6.39
N GLY A 12 9.89 -11.53 5.14
CA GLY A 12 8.58 -12.07 4.79
C GLY A 12 7.45 -11.05 4.69
N LYS A 13 7.69 -9.75 4.87
CA LYS A 13 6.67 -8.68 4.86
C LYS A 13 5.81 -8.66 3.59
N SER A 14 6.46 -8.62 2.43
CA SER A 14 5.74 -8.61 1.14
C SER A 14 5.00 -9.91 0.88
N THR A 15 5.55 -11.05 1.32
CA THR A 15 4.87 -12.37 1.22
C THR A 15 3.59 -12.37 2.06
N MET A 16 3.67 -11.91 3.31
CA MET A 16 2.50 -11.76 4.18
C MET A 16 1.44 -10.86 3.53
N LEU A 17 1.84 -9.67 3.03
CA LEU A 17 0.92 -8.75 2.39
C LEU A 17 0.26 -9.35 1.14
N ARG A 18 1.01 -10.13 0.35
CA ARG A 18 0.49 -10.83 -0.84
C ARG A 18 -0.44 -11.97 -0.47
N CYS A 19 -0.24 -12.64 0.67
CA CYS A 19 -1.22 -13.60 1.20
C CYS A 19 -2.53 -12.89 1.58
N VAL A 20 -2.47 -11.72 2.19
CA VAL A 20 -3.68 -10.91 2.49
C VAL A 20 -4.43 -10.54 1.21
N ASN A 21 -3.76 -10.27 0.10
CA ASN A 21 -4.41 -10.00 -1.20
C ASN A 21 -4.69 -11.28 -2.02
N LEU A 22 -4.40 -12.47 -1.49
CA LEU A 22 -4.51 -13.77 -2.19
C LEU A 22 -3.65 -13.87 -3.48
N LEU A 23 -2.60 -13.06 -3.62
CA LEU A 23 -1.61 -13.19 -4.68
C LEU A 23 -0.64 -14.35 -4.41
N GLU A 24 -0.45 -14.67 -3.15
CA GLU A 24 0.26 -15.86 -2.65
C GLU A 24 -0.73 -16.68 -1.82
N THR A 25 -0.63 -18.00 -1.89
CA THR A 25 -1.47 -18.90 -1.10
C THR A 25 -0.72 -19.25 0.19
N PRO A 26 -1.27 -18.94 1.37
CA PRO A 26 -0.66 -19.36 2.63
C PRO A 26 -0.65 -20.90 2.73
N THR A 27 0.42 -21.46 3.30
CA THR A 27 0.57 -22.93 3.45
C THR A 27 -0.26 -23.47 4.61
N GLY A 28 -0.81 -22.62 5.46
CA GLY A 28 -1.66 -22.99 6.60
C GLY A 28 -2.18 -21.77 7.32
N GLY A 29 -3.10 -21.99 8.26
CA GLY A 29 -3.82 -20.94 8.96
C GLY A 29 -5.00 -20.40 8.16
N SER A 30 -5.60 -19.32 8.65
CA SER A 30 -6.74 -18.64 8.00
C SER A 30 -6.54 -17.13 8.05
N ILE A 31 -7.10 -16.45 7.06
CA ILE A 31 -7.14 -14.98 7.01
C ILE A 31 -8.63 -14.60 6.98
N LEU A 32 -9.05 -13.80 7.96
CA LEU A 32 -10.45 -13.44 8.09
C LEU A 32 -10.67 -12.00 7.59
N TYR A 33 -11.66 -11.82 6.72
CA TYR A 33 -12.15 -10.54 6.27
C TYR A 33 -13.65 -10.43 6.61
N HIS A 34 -14.03 -9.49 7.47
CA HIS A 34 -15.36 -9.39 8.04
C HIS A 34 -15.90 -10.72 8.64
N GLY A 35 -15.00 -11.53 9.21
CA GLY A 35 -15.34 -12.82 9.81
C GLY A 35 -15.44 -14.00 8.82
N GLU A 36 -15.29 -13.75 7.53
CA GLU A 36 -15.22 -14.79 6.49
C GLU A 36 -13.77 -15.17 6.20
N ASP A 37 -13.49 -16.48 6.13
CA ASP A 37 -12.16 -16.97 5.78
C ASP A 37 -11.91 -16.81 4.28
N ILE A 38 -11.02 -15.88 3.92
CA ILE A 38 -10.69 -15.61 2.52
C ILE A 38 -9.77 -16.68 1.90
N THR A 39 -9.24 -17.61 2.71
CA THR A 39 -8.45 -18.75 2.21
C THR A 39 -9.31 -19.93 1.77
N ASP A 40 -10.63 -19.88 2.00
CA ASP A 40 -11.57 -20.91 1.49
C ASP A 40 -11.53 -20.94 -0.05
N PRO A 41 -11.33 -22.12 -0.69
CA PRO A 41 -11.33 -22.24 -2.15
C PRO A 41 -12.60 -21.74 -2.86
N LYS A 42 -13.69 -21.52 -2.12
CA LYS A 42 -14.97 -21.02 -2.65
C LYS A 42 -15.04 -19.49 -2.72
N ILE A 43 -14.03 -18.78 -2.18
CA ILE A 43 -14.03 -17.32 -2.17
C ILE A 43 -14.06 -16.75 -3.60
N ASN A 44 -14.86 -15.72 -3.80
CA ASN A 44 -14.85 -14.96 -5.04
C ASN A 44 -13.68 -13.97 -5.03
N VAL A 45 -12.51 -14.44 -5.45
CA VAL A 45 -11.25 -13.65 -5.42
C VAL A 45 -11.37 -12.31 -6.14
N PRO A 46 -11.97 -12.17 -7.35
CA PRO A 46 -12.18 -10.87 -7.97
C PRO A 46 -13.03 -9.90 -7.13
N ALA A 47 -14.10 -10.38 -6.54
CA ALA A 47 -14.96 -9.57 -5.66
C ALA A 47 -14.20 -9.15 -4.39
N TYR A 48 -13.45 -10.06 -3.77
CA TYR A 48 -12.59 -9.74 -2.62
C TYR A 48 -11.55 -8.67 -2.98
N ARG A 49 -10.78 -8.87 -4.07
CA ARG A 49 -9.75 -7.92 -4.50
C ARG A 49 -10.30 -6.55 -4.94
N SER A 50 -11.58 -6.45 -5.27
CA SER A 50 -12.20 -5.15 -5.50
C SER A 50 -12.39 -4.35 -4.21
N LYS A 51 -12.43 -5.03 -3.06
CA LYS A 51 -12.57 -4.45 -1.72
C LYS A 51 -11.22 -4.24 -1.02
N VAL A 52 -10.24 -5.07 -1.36
CA VAL A 52 -8.88 -5.00 -0.81
C VAL A 52 -7.91 -4.70 -1.94
N GLY A 53 -7.70 -3.40 -2.18
CA GLY A 53 -6.83 -2.89 -3.23
C GLY A 53 -5.34 -3.09 -2.88
N MET A 54 -4.47 -3.09 -3.90
CA MET A 54 -3.03 -3.22 -3.70
C MET A 54 -2.24 -2.26 -4.60
N VAL A 55 -1.28 -1.58 -4.00
CA VAL A 55 -0.28 -0.73 -4.65
C VAL A 55 1.08 -1.41 -4.51
N PHE A 56 1.72 -1.66 -5.64
CA PHE A 56 2.98 -2.42 -5.72
C PHE A 56 4.20 -1.51 -5.80
N GLN A 57 5.34 -2.01 -5.38
CA GLN A 57 6.64 -1.38 -5.55
C GLN A 57 6.94 -1.03 -7.03
N SER A 58 6.60 -1.90 -7.96
CA SER A 58 6.89 -1.76 -9.40
C SER A 58 5.78 -1.07 -10.19
N PHE A 59 4.86 -0.34 -9.54
CA PHE A 59 3.73 0.39 -10.12
C PHE A 59 2.70 -0.48 -10.85
N ASN A 60 3.11 -1.46 -11.62
CA ASN A 60 2.30 -2.43 -12.39
C ASN A 60 1.22 -1.77 -13.26
N LEU A 61 1.53 -0.64 -13.90
CA LEU A 61 0.62 0.02 -14.83
C LEU A 61 0.55 -0.73 -16.16
N PHE A 62 -0.61 -0.72 -16.79
CA PHE A 62 -0.79 -1.25 -18.14
C PHE A 62 -0.14 -0.32 -19.15
N ASN A 63 0.99 -0.73 -19.73
CA ASN A 63 1.82 0.11 -20.60
C ASN A 63 1.16 0.49 -21.95
N ASN A 64 0.19 -0.29 -22.40
CA ASN A 64 -0.59 -0.05 -23.61
C ASN A 64 -1.77 0.91 -23.39
N MET A 65 -2.11 1.24 -22.15
CA MET A 65 -3.20 2.11 -21.75
C MET A 65 -2.68 3.48 -21.31
N THR A 66 -3.52 4.51 -21.47
CA THR A 66 -3.27 5.83 -20.91
C THR A 66 -3.45 5.84 -19.39
N VAL A 67 -3.10 6.94 -18.75
CA VAL A 67 -3.32 7.17 -17.31
C VAL A 67 -4.80 7.00 -16.96
N LEU A 68 -5.69 7.65 -17.72
CA LEU A 68 -7.13 7.54 -17.49
C LEU A 68 -7.63 6.10 -17.68
N GLU A 69 -7.24 5.44 -18.76
CA GLU A 69 -7.64 4.06 -19.03
C GLU A 69 -7.15 3.09 -17.94
N ASN A 70 -5.94 3.30 -17.39
CA ASN A 70 -5.45 2.53 -16.25
C ASN A 70 -6.39 2.62 -15.03
N CYS A 71 -6.93 3.80 -14.76
CA CYS A 71 -7.85 4.01 -13.63
C CYS A 71 -9.28 3.54 -13.91
N MET A 72 -9.67 3.40 -15.19
CA MET A 72 -11.02 2.98 -15.59
C MET A 72 -11.17 1.47 -15.74
N VAL A 73 -10.13 0.78 -16.21
CA VAL A 73 -10.25 -0.62 -16.67
C VAL A 73 -10.75 -1.57 -15.59
N GLY A 74 -10.28 -1.44 -14.36
CA GLY A 74 -10.75 -2.25 -13.22
C GLY A 74 -12.21 -2.00 -12.89
N GLN A 75 -12.61 -0.74 -12.88
CA GLN A 75 -13.99 -0.32 -12.61
C GLN A 75 -14.98 -0.91 -13.62
N ILE A 76 -14.62 -0.91 -14.92
CA ILE A 76 -15.48 -1.43 -15.99
C ILE A 76 -15.47 -2.96 -15.99
N LYS A 77 -14.28 -3.58 -15.94
CA LYS A 77 -14.13 -5.03 -16.15
C LYS A 77 -14.44 -5.87 -14.91
N VAL A 78 -14.21 -5.35 -13.72
CA VAL A 78 -14.38 -6.07 -12.45
C VAL A 78 -15.63 -5.58 -11.71
N ALA A 79 -15.77 -4.26 -11.53
CA ALA A 79 -16.91 -3.70 -10.81
C ALA A 79 -18.16 -3.52 -11.68
N GLY A 80 -18.07 -3.73 -13.01
CA GLY A 80 -19.21 -3.62 -13.92
C GLY A 80 -19.77 -2.21 -14.08
N ARG A 81 -19.00 -1.17 -13.70
CA ARG A 81 -19.43 0.24 -13.81
C ARG A 81 -19.57 0.64 -15.27
N LYS A 82 -20.51 1.54 -15.55
CA LYS A 82 -20.63 2.18 -16.88
C LYS A 82 -19.41 3.06 -17.15
N LYS A 83 -19.10 3.24 -18.42
CA LYS A 83 -17.90 3.99 -18.84
C LYS A 83 -17.89 5.41 -18.29
N GLU A 84 -19.02 6.10 -18.36
CA GLU A 84 -19.16 7.49 -17.90
C GLU A 84 -18.93 7.62 -16.39
N GLU A 85 -19.47 6.70 -15.59
CA GLU A 85 -19.24 6.64 -14.14
C GLU A 85 -17.79 6.31 -13.82
N ALA A 86 -17.18 5.35 -14.53
CA ALA A 86 -15.80 4.97 -14.35
C ALA A 86 -14.83 6.13 -14.69
N GLU A 87 -15.14 6.92 -15.70
CA GLU A 87 -14.37 8.09 -16.10
C GLU A 87 -14.47 9.21 -15.05
N GLU A 88 -15.67 9.52 -14.56
CA GLU A 88 -15.89 10.52 -13.51
C GLU A 88 -15.09 10.18 -12.25
N LYS A 89 -15.19 8.94 -11.76
CA LYS A 89 -14.43 8.47 -10.58
C LYS A 89 -12.92 8.48 -10.83
N ALA A 90 -12.47 8.01 -12.01
CA ALA A 90 -11.06 8.03 -12.36
C ALA A 90 -10.49 9.45 -12.35
N MET A 91 -11.21 10.42 -12.93
CA MET A 91 -10.82 11.83 -12.93
C MET A 91 -10.75 12.40 -11.52
N ALA A 92 -11.72 12.10 -10.66
CA ALA A 92 -11.71 12.54 -9.26
C ALA A 92 -10.46 12.06 -8.51
N TYR A 93 -10.12 10.78 -8.63
CA TYR A 93 -8.94 10.24 -7.96
C TYR A 93 -7.62 10.66 -8.62
N LEU A 94 -7.57 10.85 -9.94
CA LEU A 94 -6.39 11.41 -10.61
C LEU A 94 -6.13 12.86 -10.18
N LYS A 95 -7.17 13.66 -10.02
CA LYS A 95 -7.06 15.01 -9.47
C LYS A 95 -6.55 15.01 -8.03
N LYS A 96 -7.02 14.05 -7.21
CA LYS A 96 -6.58 13.90 -5.80
C LYS A 96 -5.08 13.61 -5.66
N VAL A 97 -4.47 13.01 -6.66
CA VAL A 97 -3.03 12.70 -6.67
C VAL A 97 -2.24 13.59 -7.64
N ASP A 98 -2.80 14.72 -8.08
CA ASP A 98 -2.20 15.71 -9.00
C ASP A 98 -1.74 15.09 -10.34
N MET A 99 -2.57 14.21 -10.91
CA MET A 99 -2.30 13.52 -12.17
C MET A 99 -3.35 13.80 -13.27
N ASP A 100 -4.30 14.68 -13.03
CA ASP A 100 -5.36 15.04 -13.97
C ASP A 100 -4.85 15.73 -15.26
N ALA A 101 -3.73 16.44 -15.19
CA ALA A 101 -3.08 17.00 -16.38
C ALA A 101 -2.44 15.92 -17.29
N TYR A 102 -2.27 14.68 -16.83
CA TYR A 102 -1.55 13.61 -17.53
C TYR A 102 -2.46 12.50 -18.03
N ILE A 103 -3.78 12.70 -18.07
CA ILE A 103 -4.79 11.65 -18.39
C ILE A 103 -4.55 10.92 -19.70
N ASN A 104 -4.02 11.62 -20.71
CA ASN A 104 -3.71 11.07 -22.03
C ASN A 104 -2.29 10.50 -22.16
N ALA A 105 -1.43 10.69 -21.15
CA ALA A 105 -0.08 10.14 -21.16
C ALA A 105 -0.09 8.62 -20.98
N LYS A 106 0.92 7.95 -21.54
CA LYS A 106 1.19 6.53 -21.29
C LYS A 106 2.25 6.38 -20.21
N PRO A 107 2.31 5.24 -19.48
CA PRO A 107 3.27 5.03 -18.40
C PRO A 107 4.73 5.32 -18.76
N ARG A 108 5.15 5.04 -20.00
CA ARG A 108 6.52 5.32 -20.48
C ARG A 108 6.90 6.81 -20.49
N GLN A 109 5.92 7.70 -20.44
CA GLN A 109 6.08 9.17 -20.49
C GLN A 109 6.12 9.78 -19.08
N LEU A 110 5.98 8.96 -18.04
CA LEU A 110 5.88 9.39 -16.64
C LEU A 110 7.16 9.08 -15.87
N SER A 111 7.49 9.95 -14.90
CA SER A 111 8.51 9.68 -13.88
C SER A 111 8.07 8.54 -12.95
N GLY A 112 8.99 8.01 -12.12
CA GLY A 112 8.67 6.99 -11.11
C GLY A 112 7.59 7.45 -10.14
N GLY A 113 7.72 8.66 -9.57
CA GLY A 113 6.73 9.23 -8.66
C GLY A 113 5.36 9.44 -9.32
N GLN A 114 5.32 9.90 -10.58
CA GLN A 114 4.08 10.02 -11.34
C GLN A 114 3.41 8.67 -11.57
N LYS A 115 4.19 7.62 -11.93
CA LYS A 115 3.66 6.25 -12.06
C LYS A 115 3.06 5.74 -10.76
N GLN A 116 3.73 6.00 -9.63
CA GLN A 116 3.23 5.58 -8.32
C GLN A 116 1.94 6.31 -7.95
N ARG A 117 1.85 7.61 -8.21
CA ARG A 117 0.61 8.37 -7.99
C ARG A 117 -0.54 7.83 -8.84
N VAL A 118 -0.30 7.50 -10.10
CA VAL A 118 -1.30 6.85 -10.95
C VAL A 118 -1.69 5.46 -10.44
N ALA A 119 -0.72 4.66 -9.92
CA ALA A 119 -1.02 3.35 -9.33
C ALA A 119 -1.91 3.48 -8.08
N ILE A 120 -1.68 4.51 -7.25
CA ILE A 120 -2.53 4.83 -6.11
C ILE A 120 -3.93 5.25 -6.58
N ALA A 121 -4.05 6.18 -7.55
CA ALA A 121 -5.34 6.60 -8.09
C ALA A 121 -6.12 5.43 -8.69
N ARG A 122 -5.45 4.54 -9.43
CA ARG A 122 -6.05 3.32 -9.99
C ARG A 122 -6.64 2.42 -8.90
N ALA A 123 -5.91 2.21 -7.82
CA ALA A 123 -6.40 1.40 -6.69
C ALA A 123 -7.58 2.08 -6.00
N LEU A 124 -7.50 3.39 -5.73
CA LEU A 124 -8.57 4.18 -5.11
C LEU A 124 -9.84 4.25 -5.97
N ALA A 125 -9.72 4.26 -7.30
CA ALA A 125 -10.85 4.31 -8.22
C ALA A 125 -11.78 3.08 -8.11
N MET A 126 -11.30 1.99 -7.55
CA MET A 126 -12.13 0.83 -7.19
C MET A 126 -12.94 1.06 -5.90
N GLU A 127 -12.65 2.12 -5.14
CA GLU A 127 -13.25 2.43 -3.83
C GLU A 127 -13.09 1.26 -2.85
N PRO A 128 -11.84 0.84 -2.60
CA PRO A 128 -11.58 -0.28 -1.70
C PRO A 128 -11.85 0.10 -0.25
N GLU A 129 -12.19 -0.90 0.57
CA GLU A 129 -12.32 -0.76 2.02
C GLU A 129 -10.94 -0.76 2.72
N ILE A 130 -9.98 -1.51 2.14
CA ILE A 130 -8.61 -1.61 2.62
C ILE A 130 -7.66 -1.41 1.44
N LEU A 131 -6.59 -0.64 1.65
CA LEU A 131 -5.53 -0.47 0.67
C LEU A 131 -4.20 -0.98 1.21
N LEU A 132 -3.63 -1.94 0.50
CA LEU A 132 -2.35 -2.55 0.80
C LEU A 132 -1.24 -1.85 0.01
N PHE A 133 -0.13 -1.52 0.67
CA PHE A 133 1.05 -0.91 0.05
C PHE A 133 2.27 -1.81 0.25
N ASP A 134 2.83 -2.32 -0.84
CA ASP A 134 4.06 -3.13 -0.84
C ASP A 134 5.24 -2.25 -1.22
N GLU A 135 5.93 -1.69 -0.24
CA GLU A 135 7.10 -0.81 -0.40
C GLU A 135 6.89 0.32 -1.44
N PRO A 136 5.90 1.20 -1.26
CA PRO A 136 5.44 2.13 -2.30
C PRO A 136 6.49 3.18 -2.72
N THR A 137 7.56 3.35 -1.96
CA THR A 137 8.61 4.35 -2.21
C THR A 137 9.94 3.75 -2.65
N SER A 138 10.14 2.43 -2.52
CA SER A 138 11.45 1.78 -2.73
C SER A 138 12.01 1.87 -4.16
N ALA A 139 11.12 2.09 -5.17
CA ALA A 139 11.52 2.25 -6.57
C ALA A 139 11.59 3.73 -7.01
N LEU A 140 11.57 4.68 -6.06
CA LEU A 140 11.52 6.11 -6.33
C LEU A 140 12.84 6.80 -6.01
N ASP A 141 13.14 7.86 -6.76
CA ASP A 141 14.18 8.81 -6.39
C ASP A 141 13.79 9.51 -5.07
N PRO A 142 14.77 9.83 -4.20
CA PRO A 142 14.52 10.45 -2.89
C PRO A 142 13.65 11.71 -2.94
N GLN A 143 13.77 12.50 -4.03
CA GLN A 143 12.97 13.71 -4.22
C GLN A 143 11.47 13.43 -4.42
N MET A 144 11.11 12.23 -4.92
CA MET A 144 9.72 11.83 -5.20
C MET A 144 9.06 11.10 -4.02
N VAL A 145 9.85 10.62 -3.05
CA VAL A 145 9.36 9.89 -1.88
C VAL A 145 8.38 10.74 -1.08
N GLY A 146 8.74 11.99 -0.81
CA GLY A 146 7.92 12.92 -0.01
C GLY A 146 6.51 13.13 -0.59
N GLU A 147 6.37 13.25 -1.91
CA GLU A 147 5.08 13.44 -2.58
C GLU A 147 4.16 12.23 -2.37
N VAL A 148 4.68 11.01 -2.53
CA VAL A 148 3.91 9.78 -2.34
C VAL A 148 3.52 9.61 -0.87
N LEU A 149 4.44 9.85 0.08
CA LEU A 149 4.15 9.79 1.50
C LEU A 149 3.10 10.82 1.93
N ASN A 150 3.10 12.01 1.33
CA ASN A 150 2.07 13.03 1.62
C ASN A 150 0.68 12.59 1.17
N ILE A 151 0.56 11.97 -0.01
CA ILE A 151 -0.71 11.40 -0.46
C ILE A 151 -1.18 10.32 0.54
N MET A 152 -0.28 9.44 0.98
CA MET A 152 -0.64 8.38 1.95
C MET A 152 -1.07 8.98 3.30
N ARG A 153 -0.44 10.08 3.77
CA ARG A 153 -0.89 10.80 4.98
C ARG A 153 -2.31 11.37 4.81
N GLN A 154 -2.61 11.95 3.66
CA GLN A 154 -3.96 12.46 3.37
C GLN A 154 -5.00 11.34 3.39
N LEU A 155 -4.70 10.19 2.79
CA LEU A 155 -5.58 9.02 2.80
C LEU A 155 -5.82 8.50 4.23
N ALA A 156 -4.80 8.48 5.08
CA ALA A 156 -4.92 8.13 6.49
C ALA A 156 -5.84 9.10 7.25
N GLN A 157 -5.67 10.40 7.01
CA GLN A 157 -6.52 11.45 7.63
C GLN A 157 -7.98 11.37 7.18
N GLU A 158 -8.24 10.93 5.95
CA GLU A 158 -9.59 10.67 5.43
C GLU A 158 -10.22 9.38 5.98
N GLY A 159 -9.48 8.62 6.78
CA GLY A 159 -9.98 7.43 7.45
C GLY A 159 -9.87 6.13 6.63
N LEU A 160 -9.14 6.12 5.51
CA LEU A 160 -8.91 4.90 4.76
C LEU A 160 -8.09 3.90 5.60
N THR A 161 -8.55 2.67 5.66
CA THR A 161 -7.78 1.58 6.30
C THR A 161 -6.65 1.14 5.38
N MET A 162 -5.42 1.13 5.93
CA MET A 162 -4.23 0.78 5.16
C MET A 162 -3.35 -0.22 5.90
N ILE A 163 -2.73 -1.14 5.15
CA ILE A 163 -1.60 -1.96 5.60
C ILE A 163 -0.41 -1.59 4.72
N VAL A 164 0.67 -1.13 5.33
CA VAL A 164 1.82 -0.53 4.63
C VAL A 164 3.09 -1.26 4.99
N VAL A 165 3.67 -2.01 4.06
CA VAL A 165 5.05 -2.48 4.15
C VAL A 165 5.95 -1.33 3.73
N THR A 166 6.84 -0.87 4.63
CA THR A 166 7.67 0.31 4.37
C THR A 166 9.03 0.25 5.07
N HIS A 167 9.99 0.96 4.48
CA HIS A 167 11.29 1.28 5.08
C HIS A 167 11.36 2.74 5.56
N GLU A 168 10.29 3.51 5.40
CA GLU A 168 10.19 4.90 5.85
C GLU A 168 9.80 4.94 7.34
N MET A 169 10.79 4.83 8.23
CA MET A 169 10.53 4.67 9.68
C MET A 169 9.83 5.87 10.31
N ALA A 170 10.21 7.10 9.92
CA ALA A 170 9.54 8.31 10.39
C ALA A 170 8.05 8.32 9.99
N PHE A 171 7.76 7.98 8.74
CA PHE A 171 6.39 7.86 8.26
C PHE A 171 5.60 6.81 9.06
N ALA A 172 6.16 5.59 9.22
CA ALA A 172 5.51 4.52 9.98
C ALA A 172 5.21 4.94 11.43
N ARG A 173 6.18 5.58 12.11
CA ARG A 173 6.00 6.10 13.47
C ARG A 173 4.88 7.13 13.57
N ASP A 174 4.82 8.05 12.62
CA ASP A 174 3.98 9.25 12.72
C ASP A 174 2.51 8.97 12.36
N ILE A 175 2.22 7.97 11.50
CA ILE A 175 0.85 7.75 11.02
C ILE A 175 0.20 6.46 11.48
N SER A 176 0.98 5.49 11.99
CA SER A 176 0.43 4.16 12.29
C SER A 176 -0.32 4.14 13.61
N SER A 177 -1.51 3.58 13.57
CA SER A 177 -2.24 3.16 14.78
C SER A 177 -1.65 1.89 15.38
N HIS A 178 -1.07 1.02 14.52
CA HIS A 178 -0.45 -0.24 14.90
C HIS A 178 0.79 -0.51 14.05
N VAL A 179 1.82 -1.11 14.65
CA VAL A 179 3.08 -1.46 13.98
C VAL A 179 3.40 -2.93 14.24
N ILE A 180 3.77 -3.63 13.18
CA ILE A 180 4.21 -5.02 13.22
C ILE A 180 5.69 -5.05 12.79
N PHE A 181 6.56 -5.53 13.67
CA PHE A 181 7.95 -5.81 13.33
C PHE A 181 8.14 -7.28 12.99
N MET A 182 8.62 -7.56 11.78
CA MET A 182 8.90 -8.91 11.31
C MET A 182 10.39 -9.18 11.22
N SER A 183 10.81 -10.34 11.76
CA SER A 183 12.16 -10.88 11.65
C SER A 183 12.10 -12.39 11.40
N ASP A 184 12.98 -12.87 10.51
CA ASP A 184 13.13 -14.31 10.22
C ASP A 184 11.83 -15.04 9.86
N GLY A 185 10.89 -14.36 9.20
CA GLY A 185 9.63 -14.93 8.72
C GLY A 185 8.51 -14.98 9.78
N VAL A 186 8.72 -14.40 10.96
CA VAL A 186 7.73 -14.35 12.04
C VAL A 186 7.48 -12.91 12.50
N ILE A 187 6.33 -12.68 13.13
CA ILE A 187 6.07 -11.45 13.87
C ILE A 187 6.88 -11.52 15.16
N GLU A 188 7.90 -10.70 15.29
CA GLU A 188 8.78 -10.63 16.45
C GLU A 188 8.20 -9.73 17.54
N GLU A 189 7.59 -8.62 17.14
CA GLU A 189 6.96 -7.67 18.05
C GLU A 189 5.84 -6.90 17.33
N GLU A 190 4.77 -6.59 18.03
CA GLU A 190 3.70 -5.73 17.55
C GLU A 190 3.11 -4.89 18.68
N GLY A 191 2.54 -3.75 18.32
CA GLY A 191 1.92 -2.82 19.25
C GLY A 191 1.61 -1.48 18.62
N THR A 192 1.28 -0.49 19.43
CA THR A 192 1.16 0.89 18.98
C THR A 192 2.50 1.42 18.46
N ALA A 193 2.47 2.44 17.62
CA ALA A 193 3.71 3.08 17.14
C ALA A 193 4.61 3.53 18.32
N LYS A 194 4.03 4.03 19.41
CA LYS A 194 4.78 4.41 20.62
C LYS A 194 5.49 3.22 21.23
N GLU A 195 4.80 2.08 21.43
CA GLU A 195 5.38 0.89 22.04
C GLU A 195 6.55 0.35 21.22
N VAL A 196 6.34 0.18 19.89
CA VAL A 196 7.35 -0.43 19.03
C VAL A 196 8.54 0.49 18.78
N PHE A 197 8.33 1.80 18.54
CA PHE A 197 9.42 2.72 18.19
C PHE A 197 10.15 3.32 19.40
N LEU A 198 9.43 3.59 20.49
CA LEU A 198 10.02 4.29 21.66
C LEU A 198 10.33 3.35 22.82
N GLU A 199 9.53 2.30 23.01
CA GLU A 199 9.61 1.38 24.14
C GLU A 199 9.69 -0.10 23.67
N PRO A 200 10.55 -0.43 22.66
CA PRO A 200 10.62 -1.79 22.13
C PRO A 200 11.05 -2.79 23.18
N LYS A 201 10.39 -3.94 23.24
CA LYS A 201 10.64 -5.01 24.21
C LYS A 201 11.66 -6.03 23.70
N SER A 202 11.54 -6.41 22.40
CA SER A 202 12.45 -7.36 21.77
C SER A 202 13.83 -6.75 21.50
N GLU A 203 14.89 -7.48 21.82
CA GLU A 203 16.25 -7.07 21.48
C GLU A 203 16.47 -6.95 19.96
N LYS A 204 15.82 -7.80 19.14
CA LYS A 204 15.87 -7.70 17.69
C LYS A 204 15.22 -6.41 17.18
N THR A 205 14.10 -5.99 17.79
CA THR A 205 13.44 -4.71 17.47
C THR A 205 14.36 -3.54 17.81
N LYS A 206 14.99 -3.56 19.00
CA LYS A 206 15.94 -2.51 19.43
C LYS A 206 17.13 -2.41 18.48
N GLU A 207 17.73 -3.55 18.12
CA GLU A 207 18.85 -3.62 17.17
C GLU A 207 18.44 -3.08 15.80
N PHE A 208 17.28 -3.50 15.27
CA PHE A 208 16.76 -3.02 13.99
C PHE A 208 16.57 -1.50 13.99
N LEU A 209 15.87 -0.96 15.00
CA LEU A 209 15.58 0.46 15.10
C LEU A 209 16.82 1.32 15.39
N SER A 210 17.84 0.78 16.06
CA SER A 210 19.10 1.50 16.33
C SER A 210 19.80 1.96 15.06
N ARG A 211 19.66 1.21 13.96
CA ARG A 211 20.22 1.55 12.64
C ARG A 211 19.60 2.79 12.02
N PHE A 212 18.38 3.16 12.43
CA PHE A 212 17.65 4.33 11.93
C PHE A 212 17.78 5.55 12.86
N ARG A 213 18.05 5.34 14.17
CA ARG A 213 18.27 6.44 15.12
C ARG A 213 19.52 7.28 14.81
N GLY A 214 20.50 6.72 14.07
CA GLY A 214 21.70 7.44 13.66
C GLY A 214 21.54 8.31 12.41
N ILE A 215 20.41 8.24 11.72
CA ILE A 215 20.13 8.99 10.49
C ILE A 215 19.29 10.24 10.79
N GLU A 216 18.54 10.23 11.87
CA GLU A 216 17.82 11.41 12.40
C GLU A 216 18.74 12.13 13.39
N GLY A 217 19.81 12.75 12.86
CA GLY A 217 20.68 13.62 13.65
C GLY A 217 19.87 14.77 14.23
N GLU A 218 20.00 14.90 15.56
CA GLU A 218 19.88 16.12 16.37
C GLU A 218 18.95 17.23 15.84
N VAL A 219 17.73 17.27 16.40
CA VAL A 219 17.06 18.54 16.66
C VAL A 219 16.60 18.57 18.12
#